data_0e18ec0acd0a7be0db2671729a5fed28
#
_entry.id   0e18ec0acd0a7be0db2671729a5fed28
#
_cell.length_a   1.000
_cell.length_b   1.000
_cell.length_c   1.000
_cell.angle_alpha   90.00
_cell.angle_beta   90.00
_cell.angle_gamma   90.00
#
_symmetry.space_group_name_H-M   'P 1'
#
loop_
_entity.id
_entity.type
_entity.pdbx_description
1 polymer ?
#
loop_
_entity_poly.entity_id
_entity_poly.type
_entity_poly.pdbx_seq_one_letter_code
_entity_poly.pdbx_strand_id
1 'polypeptide(L)'
;RIAIVQAAPVLFDKEACTQKAVQLIRTAAGQGAELVVLPELFIPGYPYGMTFGFTVGARSQEGRTNWKRYYDNSILVPGEETDTLAQLAGELGVYVSIGVSERDPVTATLYNTNLVFSPEGKLDAVHRKLKPTGSERVVWGDGNQDYFPVTQTPWGPMASLICWESYMPLARVALYEKGITLYLSPNTN
;
A
#
# COMPACT_ATOMS: atom_id res chain seq x y z
N ARG A 1 2.65 5.23 -20.79
CA ARG A 1 1.28 5.61 -20.32
C ARG A 1 1.09 5.17 -18.87
N ILE A 2 0.48 6.04 -18.03
CA ILE A 2 0.17 5.76 -16.63
C ILE A 2 -1.34 5.62 -16.47
N ALA A 3 -1.80 4.60 -15.74
CA ALA A 3 -3.18 4.45 -15.31
C ALA A 3 -3.27 4.73 -13.80
N ILE A 4 -4.12 5.66 -13.42
CA ILE A 4 -4.47 5.92 -12.02
C ILE A 4 -5.82 5.26 -11.75
N VAL A 5 -5.84 4.29 -10.86
CA VAL A 5 -7.04 3.54 -10.50
C VAL A 5 -7.79 4.27 -9.40
N GLN A 6 -9.02 4.66 -9.69
CA GLN A 6 -9.95 5.20 -8.71
C GLN A 6 -11.10 4.20 -8.54
N ALA A 7 -10.99 3.32 -7.56
CA ALA A 7 -11.95 2.26 -7.30
C ALA A 7 -12.03 1.96 -5.81
N ALA A 8 -13.24 1.68 -5.33
CA ALA A 8 -13.43 1.25 -3.94
C ALA A 8 -12.87 -0.17 -3.72
N PRO A 9 -12.23 -0.45 -2.58
CA PRO A 9 -11.86 -1.81 -2.19
C PRO A 9 -13.09 -2.64 -1.80
N VAL A 10 -12.87 -3.93 -1.51
CA VAL A 10 -13.86 -4.78 -0.82
C VAL A 10 -13.44 -4.82 0.66
N LEU A 11 -14.12 -4.04 1.49
CA LEU A 11 -13.71 -3.84 2.88
C LEU A 11 -13.64 -5.14 3.67
N PHE A 12 -12.52 -5.35 4.39
CA PHE A 12 -12.27 -6.51 5.24
C PHE A 12 -12.28 -7.86 4.51
N ASP A 13 -11.94 -7.85 3.22
CA ASP A 13 -11.80 -9.05 2.41
C ASP A 13 -10.56 -8.93 1.51
N LYS A 14 -9.42 -9.42 2.00
CA LYS A 14 -8.15 -9.32 1.30
C LYS A 14 -8.14 -10.12 -0.01
N GLU A 15 -8.85 -11.24 -0.05
CA GLU A 15 -8.93 -12.10 -1.21
C GLU A 15 -9.72 -11.44 -2.33
N ALA A 16 -10.92 -10.93 -2.01
CA ALA A 16 -11.72 -10.17 -2.97
C ALA A 16 -11.03 -8.86 -3.41
N CYS A 17 -10.32 -8.16 -2.51
CA CYS A 17 -9.49 -7.00 -2.87
C CYS A 17 -8.38 -7.37 -3.86
N THR A 18 -7.66 -8.47 -3.61
CA THR A 18 -6.58 -8.93 -4.47
C THR A 18 -7.11 -9.31 -5.85
N GLN A 19 -8.21 -10.05 -5.92
CA GLN A 19 -8.86 -10.41 -7.19
C GLN A 19 -9.32 -9.15 -7.95
N LYS A 20 -9.88 -8.17 -7.24
CA LYS A 20 -10.28 -6.90 -7.84
C LYS A 20 -9.09 -6.12 -8.36
N ALA A 21 -7.98 -6.06 -7.60
CA ALA A 21 -6.74 -5.44 -8.06
C ALA A 21 -6.24 -6.09 -9.35
N VAL A 22 -6.20 -7.43 -9.40
CA VAL A 22 -5.81 -8.20 -10.59
C VAL A 22 -6.65 -7.81 -11.81
N GLN A 23 -7.97 -7.72 -11.67
CA GLN A 23 -8.87 -7.33 -12.77
C GLN A 23 -8.62 -5.89 -13.26
N LEU A 24 -8.44 -4.95 -12.32
CA LEU A 24 -8.18 -3.55 -12.63
C LEU A 24 -6.83 -3.37 -13.33
N ILE A 25 -5.79 -4.06 -12.84
CA ILE A 25 -4.45 -4.04 -13.46
C ILE A 25 -4.50 -4.62 -14.88
N ARG A 26 -5.15 -5.79 -15.08
CA ARG A 26 -5.32 -6.38 -16.43
C ARG A 26 -6.06 -5.44 -17.37
N THR A 27 -7.12 -4.78 -16.89
CA THR A 27 -7.87 -3.81 -17.69
C THR A 27 -7.01 -2.62 -18.08
N ALA A 28 -6.26 -2.05 -17.16
CA ALA A 28 -5.36 -0.92 -17.42
C ALA A 28 -4.24 -1.28 -18.40
N ALA A 29 -3.60 -2.44 -18.19
CA ALA A 29 -2.56 -2.95 -19.09
C ALA A 29 -3.10 -3.22 -20.50
N GLY A 30 -4.30 -3.80 -20.62
CA GLY A 30 -5.00 -4.00 -21.89
C GLY A 30 -5.32 -2.70 -22.63
N GLN A 31 -5.37 -1.56 -21.94
CA GLN A 31 -5.50 -0.22 -22.50
C GLN A 31 -4.14 0.45 -22.77
N GLY A 32 -3.05 -0.28 -22.63
CA GLY A 32 -1.70 0.16 -22.91
C GLY A 32 -1.05 0.95 -21.77
N ALA A 33 -1.47 0.74 -20.52
CA ALA A 33 -0.75 1.29 -19.37
C ALA A 33 0.55 0.52 -19.15
N GLU A 34 1.61 1.25 -18.84
CA GLU A 34 2.94 0.73 -18.51
C GLU A 34 3.22 0.83 -17.00
N LEU A 35 2.49 1.71 -16.32
CA LEU A 35 2.44 1.84 -14.87
C LEU A 35 0.98 1.95 -14.43
N VAL A 36 0.59 1.10 -13.46
CA VAL A 36 -0.74 1.12 -12.85
C VAL A 36 -0.60 1.48 -11.37
N VAL A 37 -1.28 2.55 -10.96
CA VAL A 37 -1.22 3.08 -9.59
C VAL A 37 -2.57 2.89 -8.92
N LEU A 38 -2.61 2.09 -7.86
CA LEU A 38 -3.78 1.88 -7.02
C LEU A 38 -3.71 2.73 -5.74
N PRO A 39 -4.86 2.97 -5.06
CA PRO A 39 -4.92 3.81 -3.86
C PRO A 39 -4.13 3.26 -2.66
N GLU A 40 -3.92 4.14 -1.67
CA GLU A 40 -3.51 3.79 -0.32
C GLU A 40 -4.46 2.74 0.28
N LEU A 41 -3.91 1.72 0.97
CA LEU A 41 -4.67 0.69 1.67
C LEU A 41 -5.78 0.04 0.83
N PHE A 42 -5.51 -0.22 -0.44
CA PHE A 42 -6.47 -0.92 -1.30
C PHE A 42 -6.75 -2.35 -0.79
N ILE A 43 -5.79 -3.00 -0.15
CA ILE A 43 -5.97 -4.30 0.50
C ILE A 43 -5.74 -4.13 2.01
N PRO A 44 -6.71 -4.42 2.87
CA PRO A 44 -8.11 -4.82 2.66
C PRO A 44 -9.10 -3.65 2.71
N GLY A 45 -8.70 -2.48 2.34
CA GLY A 45 -9.45 -1.24 2.39
C GLY A 45 -9.16 -0.38 3.62
N TYR A 46 -9.40 0.93 3.49
CA TYR A 46 -9.25 1.89 4.58
C TYR A 46 -10.51 1.83 5.47
N PRO A 47 -10.37 1.60 6.80
CA PRO A 47 -11.52 1.40 7.71
C PRO A 47 -12.15 2.72 8.14
N TYR A 48 -12.70 3.48 7.21
CA TYR A 48 -13.34 4.77 7.48
C TYR A 48 -14.37 4.69 8.58
N GLY A 49 -14.31 5.66 9.52
CA GLY A 49 -15.27 5.80 10.61
C GLY A 49 -15.13 4.74 11.72
N MET A 50 -14.21 3.81 11.60
CA MET A 50 -13.99 2.79 12.62
C MET A 50 -12.99 3.25 13.67
N THR A 51 -13.33 3.09 14.93
CA THR A 51 -12.47 3.36 16.07
C THR A 51 -11.88 2.09 16.68
N PHE A 52 -12.33 0.93 16.25
CA PHE A 52 -12.01 -0.38 16.85
C PHE A 52 -12.26 -0.43 18.36
N GLY A 53 -13.28 0.33 18.80
CA GLY A 53 -13.60 0.48 20.22
C GLY A 53 -12.54 1.21 21.04
N PHE A 54 -11.64 1.94 20.37
CA PHE A 54 -10.54 2.63 21.05
C PHE A 54 -11.07 3.82 21.86
N THR A 55 -11.01 3.66 23.17
CA THR A 55 -11.19 4.72 24.14
C THR A 55 -10.15 4.48 25.23
N VAL A 56 -9.44 5.52 25.66
CA VAL A 56 -8.38 5.38 26.67
C VAL A 56 -8.94 4.68 27.94
N GLY A 57 -8.32 3.55 28.31
CA GLY A 57 -8.74 2.73 29.44
C GLY A 57 -9.89 1.76 29.15
N ALA A 58 -10.59 1.88 28.03
CA ALA A 58 -11.65 0.93 27.67
C ALA A 58 -11.11 -0.29 26.92
N ARG A 59 -11.84 -1.43 27.06
CA ARG A 59 -11.52 -2.69 26.40
C ARG A 59 -12.82 -3.39 26.01
N SER A 60 -13.41 -2.97 24.88
CA SER A 60 -14.64 -3.61 24.40
C SER A 60 -14.34 -4.90 23.64
N GLN A 61 -15.20 -5.91 23.80
CA GLN A 61 -15.08 -7.14 23.01
C GLN A 61 -15.37 -6.88 21.53
N GLU A 62 -16.31 -6.02 21.22
CA GLU A 62 -16.63 -5.62 19.85
C GLU A 62 -15.43 -4.98 19.15
N GLY A 63 -14.77 -4.03 19.80
CA GLY A 63 -13.59 -3.38 19.25
C GLY A 63 -12.47 -4.38 18.96
N ARG A 64 -12.23 -5.34 19.85
CA ARG A 64 -11.24 -6.41 19.65
C ARG A 64 -11.60 -7.31 18.47
N THR A 65 -12.87 -7.66 18.31
CA THR A 65 -13.38 -8.49 17.22
C THR A 65 -13.18 -7.77 15.88
N ASN A 66 -13.55 -6.50 15.82
CA ASN A 66 -13.39 -5.68 14.62
C ASN A 66 -11.91 -5.48 14.26
N TRP A 67 -11.04 -5.23 15.26
CA TRP A 67 -9.60 -5.11 15.03
C TRP A 67 -9.01 -6.43 14.53
N LYS A 68 -9.38 -7.54 15.16
CA LYS A 68 -8.93 -8.88 14.72
C LYS A 68 -9.35 -9.17 13.28
N ARG A 69 -10.57 -8.83 12.90
CA ARG A 69 -11.05 -8.99 11.52
C ARG A 69 -10.20 -8.18 10.54
N TYR A 70 -9.82 -6.96 10.87
CA TYR A 70 -8.95 -6.14 10.06
C TYR A 70 -7.54 -6.73 9.98
N TYR A 71 -6.99 -7.17 11.12
CA TYR A 71 -5.70 -7.82 11.22
C TYR A 71 -5.62 -9.10 10.37
N ASP A 72 -6.62 -9.96 10.46
CA ASP A 72 -6.65 -11.23 9.70
C ASP A 72 -6.72 -10.98 8.18
N ASN A 73 -7.28 -9.86 7.76
CA ASN A 73 -7.36 -9.43 6.37
C ASN A 73 -6.20 -8.53 5.93
N SER A 74 -5.28 -8.18 6.81
CA SER A 74 -4.02 -7.55 6.43
C SER A 74 -3.05 -8.60 5.89
N ILE A 75 -2.21 -8.23 4.92
CA ILE A 75 -1.37 -9.19 4.19
C ILE A 75 0.04 -9.32 4.78
N LEU A 76 0.68 -10.45 4.58
CA LEU A 76 2.10 -10.61 4.78
C LEU A 76 2.89 -10.04 3.59
N VAL A 77 4.05 -9.45 3.88
CA VAL A 77 4.97 -8.94 2.84
C VAL A 77 6.37 -9.47 3.14
N PRO A 78 6.92 -10.39 2.33
CA PRO A 78 6.26 -11.09 1.22
C PRO A 78 5.19 -12.11 1.67
N GLY A 79 4.26 -12.47 0.77
CA GLY A 79 3.20 -13.45 0.99
C GLY A 79 2.39 -13.72 -0.27
N GLU A 80 1.36 -14.54 -0.17
CA GLU A 80 0.56 -15.03 -1.31
C GLU A 80 0.00 -13.90 -2.19
N GLU A 81 -0.49 -12.82 -1.57
CA GLU A 81 -1.05 -11.68 -2.28
C GLU A 81 0.05 -10.92 -3.04
N THR A 82 1.24 -10.79 -2.44
CA THR A 82 2.39 -10.15 -3.12
C THR A 82 2.93 -11.00 -4.25
N ASP A 83 2.96 -12.33 -4.09
CA ASP A 83 3.40 -13.25 -5.13
C ASP A 83 2.45 -13.19 -6.33
N THR A 84 1.14 -13.15 -6.07
CA THR A 84 0.10 -13.00 -7.11
C THR A 84 0.29 -11.69 -7.90
N LEU A 85 0.54 -10.58 -7.20
CA LEU A 85 0.71 -9.28 -7.85
C LEU A 85 2.05 -9.18 -8.60
N ALA A 86 3.12 -9.77 -8.05
CA ALA A 86 4.41 -9.83 -8.71
C ALA A 86 4.33 -10.64 -10.01
N GLN A 87 3.75 -11.84 -9.95
CA GLN A 87 3.54 -12.67 -11.13
C GLN A 87 2.71 -11.92 -12.19
N LEU A 88 1.63 -11.26 -11.77
CA LEU A 88 0.76 -10.49 -12.69
C LEU A 88 1.53 -9.35 -13.37
N ALA A 89 2.34 -8.60 -12.61
CA ALA A 89 3.16 -7.52 -13.16
C ALA A 89 4.14 -8.04 -14.23
N GLY A 90 4.76 -9.19 -13.96
CA GLY A 90 5.64 -9.88 -14.91
C GLY A 90 4.89 -10.39 -16.15
N GLU A 91 3.73 -11.03 -15.98
CA GLU A 91 2.91 -11.52 -17.10
C GLU A 91 2.49 -10.40 -18.07
N LEU A 92 2.18 -9.23 -17.52
CA LEU A 92 1.69 -8.09 -18.29
C LEU A 92 2.81 -7.13 -18.74
N GLY A 93 4.02 -7.27 -18.19
CA GLY A 93 5.14 -6.40 -18.47
C GLY A 93 4.92 -4.95 -18.00
N VAL A 94 4.27 -4.76 -16.84
CA VAL A 94 3.91 -3.45 -16.30
C VAL A 94 4.46 -3.22 -14.90
N TYR A 95 4.70 -1.96 -14.55
CA TYR A 95 4.90 -1.57 -13.15
C TYR A 95 3.53 -1.46 -12.45
N VAL A 96 3.48 -1.90 -11.18
CA VAL A 96 2.28 -1.78 -10.35
C VAL A 96 2.65 -1.14 -9.01
N SER A 97 1.96 -0.07 -8.62
CA SER A 97 2.02 0.52 -7.28
C SER A 97 0.69 0.31 -6.58
N ILE A 98 0.69 -0.24 -5.37
CA ILE A 98 -0.52 -0.56 -4.61
C ILE A 98 -0.33 -0.35 -3.11
N GLY A 99 -1.28 0.30 -2.46
CA GLY A 99 -1.33 0.44 -1.01
C GLY A 99 -1.96 -0.77 -0.32
N VAL A 100 -1.36 -1.22 0.77
CA VAL A 100 -1.82 -2.38 1.54
C VAL A 100 -1.71 -2.15 3.05
N SER A 101 -2.53 -2.84 3.84
CA SER A 101 -2.28 -3.05 5.27
C SER A 101 -1.36 -4.26 5.40
N GLU A 102 -0.10 -4.00 5.72
CA GLU A 102 0.92 -5.03 5.92
C GLU A 102 0.87 -5.53 7.37
N ARG A 103 1.01 -6.82 7.55
CA ARG A 103 1.06 -7.49 8.86
C ARG A 103 2.47 -8.03 9.12
N ASP A 104 3.10 -7.57 10.21
CA ASP A 104 4.36 -8.13 10.67
C ASP A 104 4.11 -9.48 11.36
N PRO A 105 4.78 -10.57 10.93
CA PRO A 105 4.51 -11.90 11.46
C PRO A 105 5.09 -12.13 12.87
N VAL A 106 6.01 -11.28 13.33
CA VAL A 106 6.71 -11.45 14.62
C VAL A 106 6.08 -10.59 15.69
N THR A 107 5.87 -9.31 15.39
CA THR A 107 5.38 -8.33 16.37
C THR A 107 3.86 -8.19 16.36
N ALA A 108 3.18 -8.74 15.33
CA ALA A 108 1.77 -8.53 15.06
C ALA A 108 1.41 -7.05 14.81
N THR A 109 2.38 -6.21 14.53
CA THR A 109 2.16 -4.81 14.16
C THR A 109 1.59 -4.75 12.74
N LEU A 110 0.62 -3.86 12.52
CA LEU A 110 0.17 -3.49 11.18
C LEU A 110 0.92 -2.25 10.70
N TYR A 111 1.22 -2.19 9.39
CA TYR A 111 1.81 -1.03 8.74
C TYR A 111 0.96 -0.62 7.54
N ASN A 112 0.83 0.68 7.33
CA ASN A 112 0.30 1.24 6.10
C ASN A 112 1.45 1.28 5.09
N THR A 113 1.37 0.43 4.07
CA THR A 113 2.51 0.15 3.19
C THR A 113 2.13 0.35 1.73
N ASN A 114 3.00 0.99 0.97
CA ASN A 114 2.92 1.03 -0.49
C ASN A 114 3.96 0.06 -1.08
N LEU A 115 3.49 -0.81 -1.97
CA LEU A 115 4.29 -1.80 -2.67
C LEU A 115 4.48 -1.38 -4.12
N VAL A 116 5.66 -1.63 -4.68
CA VAL A 116 5.91 -1.47 -6.12
C VAL A 116 6.43 -2.79 -6.69
N PHE A 117 5.75 -3.25 -7.71
CA PHE A 117 6.13 -4.44 -8.49
C PHE A 117 6.65 -4.01 -9.85
N SER A 118 7.65 -4.72 -10.36
CA SER A 118 8.27 -4.44 -11.65
C SER A 118 7.83 -5.41 -12.76
N PRO A 119 8.07 -5.06 -14.04
CA PRO A 119 7.81 -5.93 -15.20
C PRO A 119 8.60 -7.24 -15.17
N GLU A 120 9.62 -7.35 -14.34
CA GLU A 120 10.41 -8.58 -14.13
C GLU A 120 9.71 -9.56 -13.17
N GLY A 121 8.51 -9.22 -12.70
CA GLY A 121 7.75 -10.06 -11.76
C GLY A 121 8.31 -10.03 -10.33
N LYS A 122 8.88 -8.90 -9.91
CA LYS A 122 9.52 -8.73 -8.61
C LYS A 122 8.84 -7.67 -7.77
N LEU A 123 8.87 -7.84 -6.46
CA LEU A 123 8.57 -6.80 -5.49
C LEU A 123 9.82 -5.93 -5.33
N ASP A 124 9.83 -4.77 -5.99
CA ASP A 124 11.00 -3.88 -6.07
C ASP A 124 11.09 -2.89 -4.90
N ALA A 125 9.94 -2.45 -4.38
CA ALA A 125 9.93 -1.49 -3.30
C ALA A 125 8.82 -1.79 -2.28
N VAL A 126 9.18 -1.65 -1.00
CA VAL A 126 8.27 -1.72 0.14
C VAL A 126 8.47 -0.45 0.95
N HIS A 127 7.49 0.46 0.92
CA HIS A 127 7.53 1.70 1.70
C HIS A 127 6.45 1.68 2.76
N ARG A 128 6.83 1.56 4.03
CA ARG A 128 5.93 1.71 5.18
C ARG A 128 5.79 3.20 5.51
N LYS A 129 4.55 3.68 5.66
CA LYS A 129 4.25 5.07 6.04
C LYS A 129 5.02 5.46 7.29
N LEU A 130 5.83 6.51 7.21
CA LEU A 130 6.71 6.93 8.31
C LEU A 130 5.95 7.22 9.59
N LYS A 131 4.83 7.94 9.44
CA LYS A 131 3.96 8.34 10.54
C LYS A 131 2.51 8.22 10.11
N PRO A 132 1.76 7.26 10.65
CA PRO A 132 0.32 7.23 10.47
C PRO A 132 -0.33 8.53 10.94
N THR A 133 -1.34 9.00 10.21
CA THR A 133 -1.94 10.31 10.42
C THR A 133 -3.00 10.26 11.52
N GLY A 134 -2.86 11.07 12.55
CA GLY A 134 -3.89 11.26 13.58
C GLY A 134 -4.34 9.94 14.21
N SER A 135 -5.62 9.58 14.05
CA SER A 135 -6.22 8.36 14.59
C SER A 135 -5.78 7.07 13.89
N GLU A 136 -5.14 7.14 12.73
CA GLU A 136 -4.53 5.96 12.09
C GLU A 136 -3.57 5.21 13.03
N ARG A 137 -2.96 5.93 13.98
CA ARG A 137 -2.02 5.38 14.98
C ARG A 137 -2.62 4.36 15.93
N VAL A 138 -3.95 4.25 16.00
CA VAL A 138 -4.60 3.18 16.75
C VAL A 138 -4.59 1.85 16.00
N VAL A 139 -4.27 1.87 14.71
CA VAL A 139 -4.26 0.70 13.84
C VAL A 139 -2.86 0.37 13.36
N TRP A 140 -2.13 1.35 12.80
CA TRP A 140 -0.82 1.14 12.19
C TRP A 140 0.32 1.74 13.00
N GLY A 141 1.44 1.03 13.01
CA GLY A 141 2.70 1.49 13.58
C GLY A 141 3.45 2.44 12.66
N ASP A 142 4.43 3.14 13.23
CA ASP A 142 5.39 3.96 12.48
C ASP A 142 6.26 3.09 11.57
N GLY A 143 6.51 3.53 10.35
CA GLY A 143 7.47 2.91 9.46
C GLY A 143 8.89 2.98 10.04
N ASN A 144 9.59 1.84 10.05
CA ASN A 144 10.90 1.69 10.70
C ASN A 144 11.96 1.02 9.81
N GLN A 145 11.69 0.90 8.51
CA GLN A 145 12.61 0.24 7.57
C GLN A 145 13.32 1.24 6.66
N ASP A 146 14.14 0.68 5.74
CA ASP A 146 14.94 1.46 4.81
C ASP A 146 14.12 2.61 4.20
N TYR A 147 14.54 3.79 4.58
CA TYR A 147 13.83 5.00 4.24
C TYR A 147 13.88 5.24 2.75
N PHE A 148 12.69 5.33 2.14
CA PHE A 148 12.51 5.79 0.78
C PHE A 148 13.16 4.90 -0.28
N PRO A 149 12.62 3.68 -0.48
CA PRO A 149 13.03 2.82 -1.58
C PRO A 149 12.73 3.51 -2.92
N VAL A 150 13.63 3.31 -3.88
CA VAL A 150 13.54 3.89 -5.22
C VAL A 150 13.55 2.77 -6.24
N THR A 151 12.52 2.69 -7.06
CA THR A 151 12.45 1.77 -8.19
C THR A 151 13.02 2.44 -9.44
N GLN A 152 13.95 1.77 -10.13
CA GLN A 152 14.44 2.26 -11.41
C GLN A 152 13.46 1.92 -12.51
N THR A 153 13.04 2.92 -13.27
CA THR A 153 12.10 2.75 -14.38
C THR A 153 12.69 3.33 -15.68
N PRO A 154 12.15 2.97 -16.87
CA PRO A 154 12.56 3.59 -18.13
C PRO A 154 12.34 5.10 -18.19
N TRP A 155 11.52 5.64 -17.30
CA TRP A 155 11.24 7.08 -17.21
C TRP A 155 12.06 7.80 -16.14
N GLY A 156 12.97 7.08 -15.50
CA GLY A 156 13.80 7.53 -14.40
C GLY A 156 13.38 6.94 -13.03
N PRO A 157 14.09 7.32 -11.97
CA PRO A 157 13.83 6.81 -10.63
C PRO A 157 12.45 7.20 -10.10
N MET A 158 11.71 6.22 -9.59
CA MET A 158 10.35 6.36 -9.06
C MET A 158 10.32 6.03 -7.56
N ALA A 159 9.61 6.84 -6.78
CA ALA A 159 9.34 6.56 -5.38
C ALA A 159 7.97 7.08 -4.95
N SER A 160 7.51 6.69 -3.76
CA SER A 160 6.22 7.12 -3.22
C SER A 160 6.32 7.64 -1.80
N LEU A 161 5.46 8.59 -1.46
CA LEU A 161 5.08 8.95 -0.09
C LEU A 161 3.56 8.81 0.04
N ILE A 162 3.12 8.21 1.14
CA ILE A 162 1.71 7.85 1.33
C ILE A 162 0.95 9.03 1.96
N CYS A 163 -0.06 9.56 1.26
CA CYS A 163 -1.02 10.52 1.78
C CYS A 163 -0.33 11.76 2.41
N TRP A 164 -0.57 12.02 3.69
CA TRP A 164 -0.03 13.17 4.42
C TRP A 164 1.51 13.17 4.59
N GLU A 165 2.20 12.08 4.30
CA GLU A 165 3.67 12.12 4.20
C GLU A 165 4.13 13.16 3.18
N SER A 166 3.33 13.40 2.15
CA SER A 166 3.61 14.43 1.14
C SER A 166 3.71 15.85 1.71
N TYR A 167 3.19 16.07 2.91
CA TYR A 167 3.36 17.32 3.66
C TYR A 167 4.62 17.38 4.53
N MET A 168 5.40 16.28 4.58
CA MET A 168 6.67 16.24 5.32
C MET A 168 7.81 16.76 4.43
N PRO A 169 8.32 18.01 4.64
CA PRO A 169 9.29 18.60 3.71
C PRO A 169 10.58 17.78 3.61
N LEU A 170 11.09 17.31 4.75
CA LEU A 170 12.35 16.55 4.79
C LEU A 170 12.21 15.18 4.10
N ALA A 171 11.04 14.53 4.18
CA ALA A 171 10.79 13.29 3.45
C ALA A 171 10.86 13.51 1.93
N ARG A 172 10.26 14.61 1.45
CA ARG A 172 10.36 14.97 0.02
C ARG A 172 11.78 15.30 -0.40
N VAL A 173 12.51 16.08 0.43
CA VAL A 173 13.92 16.41 0.14
C VAL A 173 14.75 15.12 0.04
N ALA A 174 14.59 14.18 0.97
CA ALA A 174 15.30 12.91 0.92
C ALA A 174 15.05 12.12 -0.38
N LEU A 175 13.82 12.18 -0.92
CA LEU A 175 13.53 11.60 -2.23
C LEU A 175 14.17 12.40 -3.38
N TYR A 176 14.15 13.72 -3.31
CA TYR A 176 14.77 14.56 -4.34
C TYR A 176 16.28 14.37 -4.40
N GLU A 177 16.94 14.21 -3.25
CA GLU A 177 18.37 13.87 -3.18
C GLU A 177 18.70 12.52 -3.81
N LYS A 178 17.75 11.59 -3.85
CA LYS A 178 17.87 10.32 -4.58
C LYS A 178 17.60 10.46 -6.08
N GLY A 179 17.32 11.66 -6.56
CA GLY A 179 17.16 11.99 -7.98
C GLY A 179 15.86 11.47 -8.60
N ILE A 180 14.80 11.30 -7.81
CA ILE A 180 13.53 10.81 -8.35
C ILE A 180 12.97 11.76 -9.42
N THR A 181 12.44 11.17 -10.48
CA THR A 181 11.75 11.88 -11.57
C THR A 181 10.26 11.57 -11.58
N LEU A 182 9.86 10.47 -10.98
CA LEU A 182 8.46 10.06 -10.84
C LEU A 182 8.11 9.95 -9.35
N TYR A 183 7.22 10.82 -8.92
CA TYR A 183 6.75 10.86 -7.54
C TYR A 183 5.31 10.40 -7.44
N LEU A 184 5.05 9.32 -6.71
CA LEU A 184 3.71 8.80 -6.46
C LEU A 184 3.22 9.26 -5.09
N SER A 185 1.96 9.66 -5.01
CA SER A 185 1.31 10.05 -3.76
C SER A 185 -0.03 9.30 -3.60
N PRO A 186 0.01 7.99 -3.35
CA PRO A 186 -1.21 7.22 -3.12
C PRO A 186 -1.94 7.72 -1.87
N ASN A 187 -3.27 7.79 -2.00
CA ASN A 187 -4.13 8.29 -0.95
C ASN A 187 -5.53 7.65 -1.06
N THR A 188 -6.37 7.78 -0.05
CA THR A 188 -7.67 7.10 0.05
C THR A 188 -8.87 7.97 -0.30
N ASN A 189 -8.69 9.21 -0.69
CA ASN A 189 -9.79 10.13 -1.00
C ASN A 189 -10.40 9.92 -2.39
#